data_4b8612cc98c3d2aa54221b9de68d4dd1
#
_entry.id   4b8612cc98c3d2aa54221b9de68d4dd1
#
_cell.length_a   1.000
_cell.length_b   1.000
_cell.length_c   1.000
_cell.angle_alpha   90.00
_cell.angle_beta   90.00
_cell.angle_gamma   90.00
#
_symmetry.space_group_name_H-M   'P 1'
#
loop_
_entity.id
_entity.type
_entity.pdbx_description
1 polymer ?
#
loop_
_entity_poly.entity_id
_entity_poly.type
_entity_poly.pdbx_seq_one_letter_code
_entity_poly.pdbx_strand_id
1 'polypeptide(L)'
;INGQRVLSCLTLAAQADGAEVTSIEGLASTEGGLHPVQRCFMENDAFQCGYCTPGQIMSAVACIKEGHAGSEDEIREYMSGNLCRCGAYPHIVDAIKQAAAEMAKESA
;
A
#
# COMPACT_ATOMS: atom_id res chain seq x y z
N ILE A 1 -9.42 6.56 3.93
CA ILE A 1 -10.37 7.36 4.69
C ILE A 1 -10.69 6.64 6.00
N ASN A 2 -10.43 7.28 7.12
CA ASN A 2 -10.65 6.71 8.46
C ASN A 2 -10.00 5.34 8.64
N GLY A 3 -8.80 5.17 8.11
CA GLY A 3 -8.04 3.93 8.24
C GLY A 3 -8.42 2.83 7.27
N GLN A 4 -9.37 3.06 6.37
CA GLN A 4 -9.80 2.10 5.37
C GLN A 4 -9.41 2.58 3.98
N ARG A 5 -8.97 1.66 3.13
CA ARG A 5 -8.69 2.04 1.74
C ARG A 5 -9.99 2.24 0.97
N VAL A 6 -9.98 3.26 0.13
CA VAL A 6 -11.10 3.53 -0.76
C VAL A 6 -10.55 3.95 -2.12
N LEU A 7 -11.38 3.84 -3.15
CA LEU A 7 -11.06 4.41 -4.45
C LEU A 7 -11.53 5.87 -4.43
N SER A 8 -10.58 6.80 -4.42
CA SER A 8 -10.90 8.24 -4.32
C SER A 8 -11.76 8.71 -5.49
N CYS A 9 -11.55 8.13 -6.67
CA CYS A 9 -12.34 8.47 -7.86
C CYS A 9 -13.81 8.05 -7.75
N LEU A 10 -14.15 7.14 -6.83
CA LEU A 10 -15.52 6.68 -6.60
C LEU A 10 -16.09 7.17 -5.26
N THR A 11 -15.39 8.09 -4.60
CA THR A 11 -15.81 8.63 -3.30
C THR A 11 -16.22 10.09 -3.48
N LEU A 12 -17.43 10.41 -3.05
CA LEU A 12 -17.90 11.79 -3.09
C LEU A 12 -17.21 12.61 -2.00
N ALA A 13 -16.78 13.83 -2.34
CA ALA A 13 -16.14 14.71 -1.39
C ALA A 13 -17.02 14.97 -0.16
N ALA A 14 -18.33 15.02 -0.34
CA ALA A 14 -19.27 15.21 0.75
C ALA A 14 -19.22 14.06 1.78
N GLN A 15 -18.90 12.85 1.34
CA GLN A 15 -18.76 11.69 2.23
C GLN A 15 -17.51 11.77 3.10
N ALA A 16 -16.52 12.54 2.66
CA ALA A 16 -15.26 12.70 3.39
C ALA A 16 -15.32 13.87 4.39
N ASP A 17 -16.43 14.57 4.47
CA ASP A 17 -16.58 15.68 5.41
C ASP A 17 -16.42 15.20 6.85
N GLY A 18 -15.51 15.81 7.61
CA GLY A 18 -15.21 15.41 8.97
C GLY A 18 -14.36 14.14 9.10
N ALA A 19 -13.98 13.52 8.00
CA ALA A 19 -13.19 12.29 8.01
C ALA A 19 -11.69 12.58 8.00
N GLU A 20 -10.89 11.61 8.47
CA GLU A 20 -9.43 11.66 8.32
C GLU A 20 -9.04 11.00 6.99
N VAL A 21 -8.44 11.79 6.11
CA VAL A 21 -7.98 11.30 4.79
C VAL A 21 -6.46 11.26 4.79
N THR A 22 -5.91 10.10 4.48
CA THR A 22 -4.45 9.94 4.33
C THR A 22 -4.13 9.55 2.90
N SER A 23 -3.35 10.38 2.24
CA SER A 23 -2.80 10.07 0.92
C SER A 23 -1.36 9.58 1.04
N ILE A 24 -0.75 9.24 -0.09
CA ILE A 24 0.66 8.81 -0.12
C ILE A 24 1.58 9.85 0.52
N GLU A 25 1.24 11.10 0.42
CA GLU A 25 2.05 12.20 0.96
C GLU A 25 2.09 12.21 2.50
N GLY A 26 1.09 11.63 3.15
CA GLY A 26 1.01 11.55 4.60
C GLY A 26 1.50 10.24 5.20
N LEU A 27 2.01 9.33 4.38
CA LEU A 27 2.38 7.99 4.86
C LEU A 27 3.74 7.97 5.54
N ALA A 28 4.72 8.72 5.04
CA ALA A 28 6.05 8.77 5.62
C ALA A 28 6.03 9.55 6.94
N SER A 29 6.96 9.19 7.84
CA SER A 29 7.12 9.90 9.11
C SER A 29 7.56 11.34 8.87
N THR A 30 7.01 12.28 9.67
CA THR A 30 7.44 13.67 9.64
C THR A 30 8.90 13.84 10.10
N GLU A 31 9.46 12.84 10.76
CA GLU A 31 10.86 12.85 11.22
C GLU A 31 11.83 12.29 10.17
N GLY A 32 11.38 12.13 8.93
CA GLY A 32 12.25 11.81 7.79
C GLY A 32 12.39 10.33 7.46
N GLY A 33 11.60 9.45 8.07
CA GLY A 33 11.64 8.02 7.78
C GLY A 33 10.55 7.62 6.80
N LEU A 34 10.90 6.79 5.81
CA LEU A 34 9.92 6.18 4.92
C LEU A 34 9.13 5.11 5.69
N HIS A 35 7.87 4.94 5.31
CA HIS A 35 7.09 3.81 5.79
C HIS A 35 7.74 2.50 5.30
N PRO A 36 7.72 1.41 6.09
CA PRO A 36 8.34 0.14 5.66
C PRO A 36 7.88 -0.33 4.29
N VAL A 37 6.61 -0.13 3.93
CA VAL A 37 6.10 -0.50 2.61
C VAL A 37 6.78 0.31 1.51
N GLN A 38 6.98 1.61 1.71
CA GLN A 38 7.66 2.46 0.73
C GLN A 38 9.10 1.98 0.51
N ARG A 39 9.81 1.69 1.60
CA ARG A 39 11.18 1.21 1.51
C ARG A 39 11.27 -0.14 0.81
N CYS A 40 10.37 -1.07 1.14
CA CYS A 40 10.35 -2.38 0.52
C CYS A 40 10.02 -2.32 -0.98
N PHE A 41 9.17 -1.37 -1.39
CA PHE A 41 8.93 -1.14 -2.81
C PHE A 41 10.20 -0.73 -3.54
N MET A 42 11.01 0.12 -2.92
CA MET A 42 12.29 0.53 -3.50
C MET A 42 13.27 -0.64 -3.57
N GLU A 43 13.39 -1.41 -2.50
CA GLU A 43 14.32 -2.53 -2.41
C GLU A 43 14.00 -3.67 -3.37
N ASN A 44 12.73 -3.85 -3.72
CA ASN A 44 12.27 -4.92 -4.59
C ASN A 44 12.00 -4.46 -6.03
N ASP A 45 12.34 -3.22 -6.36
CA ASP A 45 12.04 -2.64 -7.68
C ASP A 45 10.56 -2.82 -8.06
N ALA A 46 9.68 -2.54 -7.12
CA ALA A 46 8.25 -2.80 -7.26
C ALA A 46 7.53 -1.73 -8.09
N PHE A 47 8.25 -1.00 -8.92
CA PHE A 47 7.70 0.02 -9.81
C PHE A 47 8.63 0.22 -10.99
N GLN A 48 8.07 0.75 -12.08
CA GLN A 48 8.86 1.20 -13.23
C GLN A 48 8.56 2.67 -13.51
N CYS A 49 7.42 2.97 -14.16
CA CYS A 49 7.09 4.37 -14.46
C CYS A 49 6.64 5.15 -13.23
N GLY A 50 6.21 4.49 -12.18
CA GLY A 50 5.79 5.13 -10.94
C GLY A 50 4.36 5.66 -10.92
N TYR A 51 3.63 5.56 -12.03
CA TYR A 51 2.29 6.15 -12.13
C TYR A 51 1.30 5.50 -11.17
N CYS A 52 1.26 4.18 -11.10
CA CYS A 52 0.35 3.45 -10.21
C CYS A 52 0.90 3.31 -8.79
N THR A 53 2.16 3.68 -8.56
CA THR A 53 2.87 3.37 -7.33
C THR A 53 2.24 3.94 -6.08
N PRO A 54 1.77 5.21 -6.05
CA PRO A 54 1.08 5.72 -4.85
C PRO A 54 -0.13 4.87 -4.46
N GLY A 55 -0.96 4.51 -5.42
CA GLY A 55 -2.13 3.65 -5.17
C GLY A 55 -1.73 2.24 -4.73
N GLN A 56 -0.71 1.67 -5.35
CA GLN A 56 -0.21 0.36 -4.97
C GLN A 56 0.29 0.36 -3.52
N ILE A 57 1.05 1.38 -3.13
CA ILE A 57 1.58 1.48 -1.77
C ILE A 57 0.45 1.64 -0.76
N MET A 58 -0.52 2.53 -1.02
CA MET A 58 -1.64 2.74 -0.09
C MET A 58 -2.46 1.46 0.07
N SER A 59 -2.73 0.75 -1.01
CA SER A 59 -3.43 -0.54 -0.94
C SER A 59 -2.59 -1.60 -0.24
N ALA A 60 -1.28 -1.59 -0.41
CA ALA A 60 -0.39 -2.53 0.27
C ALA A 60 -0.41 -2.33 1.79
N VAL A 61 -0.39 -1.08 2.24
CA VAL A 61 -0.51 -0.76 3.67
C VAL A 61 -1.82 -1.32 4.23
N ALA A 62 -2.93 -1.11 3.51
CA ALA A 62 -4.23 -1.65 3.92
C ALA A 62 -4.24 -3.17 3.92
N CYS A 63 -3.64 -3.80 2.92
CA CYS A 63 -3.52 -5.25 2.81
C CYS A 63 -2.88 -5.85 4.07
N ILE A 64 -1.79 -5.24 4.51
CA ILE A 64 -1.06 -5.70 5.70
C ILE A 64 -1.89 -5.43 6.97
N LYS A 65 -2.43 -4.24 7.12
CA LYS A 65 -3.22 -3.86 8.30
C LYS A 65 -4.45 -4.73 8.48
N GLU A 66 -5.09 -5.10 7.38
CA GLU A 66 -6.33 -5.90 7.42
C GLU A 66 -6.07 -7.41 7.48
N GLY A 67 -4.78 -7.82 7.52
CA GLY A 67 -4.42 -9.22 7.69
C GLY A 67 -4.50 -10.06 6.42
N HIS A 68 -4.40 -9.42 5.24
CA HIS A 68 -4.49 -10.11 3.95
C HIS A 68 -3.13 -10.39 3.30
N ALA A 69 -2.06 -10.35 4.08
CA ALA A 69 -0.71 -10.60 3.58
C ALA A 69 -0.14 -11.96 3.99
N GLY A 70 -1.01 -12.92 4.31
CA GLY A 70 -0.60 -14.23 4.80
C GLY A 70 -0.03 -15.17 3.76
N SER A 71 -0.35 -14.97 2.49
CA SER A 71 0.16 -15.77 1.38
C SER A 71 0.23 -14.92 0.12
N GLU A 72 1.00 -15.41 -0.87
CA GLU A 72 1.09 -14.70 -2.16
C GLU A 72 -0.26 -14.62 -2.86
N ASP A 73 -1.04 -15.71 -2.80
CA ASP A 73 -2.35 -15.74 -3.44
C ASP A 73 -3.30 -14.74 -2.79
N GLU A 74 -3.26 -14.63 -1.48
CA GLU A 74 -4.08 -13.67 -0.74
C GLU A 74 -3.69 -12.23 -1.09
N ILE A 75 -2.40 -11.95 -1.19
CA ILE A 75 -1.90 -10.64 -1.59
C ILE A 75 -2.39 -10.29 -2.99
N ARG A 76 -2.24 -11.22 -3.95
CA ARG A 76 -2.68 -11.00 -5.33
C ARG A 76 -4.17 -10.71 -5.40
N GLU A 77 -4.96 -11.45 -4.67
CA GLU A 77 -6.42 -11.27 -4.63
C GLU A 77 -6.78 -9.89 -4.08
N TYR A 78 -6.20 -9.52 -2.94
CA TYR A 78 -6.51 -8.25 -2.30
C TYR A 78 -6.05 -7.06 -3.13
N MET A 79 -4.92 -7.19 -3.83
CA MET A 79 -4.33 -6.12 -4.65
C MET A 79 -4.88 -6.08 -6.08
N SER A 80 -5.79 -6.98 -6.44
CA SER A 80 -6.23 -7.15 -7.83
C SER A 80 -6.90 -5.91 -8.44
N GLY A 81 -7.43 -5.02 -7.63
CA GLY A 81 -8.01 -3.77 -8.11
C GLY A 81 -7.00 -2.69 -8.49
N ASN A 82 -5.72 -2.91 -8.25
CA ASN A 82 -4.66 -1.95 -8.51
C ASN A 82 -3.89 -2.36 -9.75
N LEU A 83 -4.14 -1.69 -10.87
CA LEU A 83 -3.52 -2.04 -12.15
C LEU A 83 -2.16 -1.39 -12.32
N CYS A 84 -1.22 -2.13 -12.87
CA CYS A 84 0.11 -1.65 -13.23
C CYS A 84 0.36 -1.96 -14.70
N ARG A 85 0.40 -0.94 -15.54
CA ARG A 85 0.60 -1.11 -16.97
C ARG A 85 1.99 -1.68 -17.30
N CYS A 86 2.97 -1.41 -16.45
CA CYS A 86 4.32 -1.95 -16.60
C CYS A 86 4.43 -3.42 -16.17
N GLY A 87 3.43 -3.94 -15.48
CA GLY A 87 3.41 -5.34 -15.08
C GLY A 87 4.32 -5.68 -13.92
N ALA A 88 4.55 -4.75 -13.00
CA ALA A 88 5.47 -4.96 -11.88
C ALA A 88 4.89 -5.86 -10.78
N TYR A 89 3.83 -6.60 -11.05
CA TYR A 89 3.09 -7.36 -10.04
C TYR A 89 3.92 -8.33 -9.21
N PRO A 90 4.84 -9.14 -9.78
CA PRO A 90 5.65 -10.06 -8.96
C PRO A 90 6.50 -9.33 -7.94
N HIS A 91 7.08 -8.20 -8.33
CA HIS A 91 7.91 -7.37 -7.44
C HIS A 91 7.07 -6.70 -6.37
N ILE A 92 5.84 -6.29 -6.71
CA ILE A 92 4.91 -5.71 -5.74
C ILE A 92 4.54 -6.75 -4.67
N VAL A 93 4.27 -7.98 -5.07
CA VAL A 93 3.97 -9.08 -4.13
C VAL A 93 5.16 -9.31 -3.21
N ASP A 94 6.38 -9.36 -3.76
CA ASP A 94 7.60 -9.55 -2.96
C ASP A 94 7.78 -8.41 -1.96
N ALA A 95 7.55 -7.17 -2.38
CA ALA A 95 7.66 -6.01 -1.49
C ALA A 95 6.66 -6.09 -0.34
N ILE A 96 5.42 -6.49 -0.62
CA ILE A 96 4.39 -6.62 0.40
C ILE A 96 4.74 -7.73 1.39
N LYS A 97 5.25 -8.86 0.90
CA LYS A 97 5.69 -9.96 1.76
C LYS A 97 6.79 -9.50 2.72
N GLN A 98 7.78 -8.81 2.19
CA GLN A 98 8.88 -8.30 3.00
C GLN A 98 8.39 -7.29 4.03
N ALA A 99 7.58 -6.35 3.62
CA ALA A 99 7.03 -5.32 4.51
C ALA A 99 6.18 -5.94 5.62
N ALA A 100 5.34 -6.92 5.28
CA ALA A 100 4.50 -7.60 6.26
C ALA A 100 5.35 -8.30 7.32
N ALA A 101 6.43 -8.97 6.90
CA ALA A 101 7.33 -9.64 7.82
C ALA A 101 8.04 -8.66 8.76
N GLU A 102 8.50 -7.53 8.23
CA GLU A 102 9.15 -6.50 9.03
C GLU A 102 8.19 -5.84 10.01
N MET A 103 6.98 -5.53 9.56
CA MET A 103 5.98 -4.89 10.41
C MET A 103 5.49 -5.83 11.51
N ALA A 104 5.42 -7.13 11.25
CA ALA A 104 5.08 -8.13 12.27
C ALA A 104 6.15 -8.17 13.37
N LYS A 105 7.42 -8.05 13.02
CA LYS A 105 8.52 -8.00 13.99
C LYS A 105 8.46 -6.76 14.86
N GLU A 106 8.10 -5.62 14.27
CA GLU A 106 7.99 -4.35 15.01
C GLU A 106 6.81 -4.35 15.96
N SER A 107 5.76 -5.12 15.66
CA SER A 107 4.56 -5.22 16.49
C SER A 107 4.71 -6.22 17.64
N ALA A 108 5.70 -7.08 17.56
CA ALA A 108 5.98 -8.07 18.60
C ALA A 108 6.90 -7.48 19.68
#